data_d814d1038dda0999691c571248b02b0b
#
_entry.id   d814d1038dda0999691c571248b02b0b
#
_cell.length_a   1.000
_cell.length_b   1.000
_cell.length_c   1.000
_cell.angle_alpha   90.00
_cell.angle_beta   90.00
_cell.angle_gamma   90.00
#
_symmetry.space_group_name_H-M   'P 1'
#
loop_
_entity.id
_entity.type
_entity.pdbx_description
1 polymer ?
#
loop_
_entity_poly.entity_id
_entity_poly.type
_entity_poly.pdbx_seq_one_letter_code
_entity_poly.pdbx_strand_id
1 'polypeptide(L)'
;MKDILNIIKTILIYIFLPFRVIFLFLLLLFSNVVIHYIKDDSSISSVFLIFGKIIMFTLSLTIDISNEDYIKYMTYLYSDKKFICVFNHTTMVDGFVLASAFPRSCFVVLKTILFTILGYTDKNNDKCGSLLYVEKGKTSKKIKDSIDNRKSGEPVLFIAPGSGNIPKIPGNITEFNSKGAFIEKCAIMPIVMKYEDNSLDHNSDNGESILHSSLKLFLVNNYKIKIKVCDMIEANDDETIEEYRDRVYNIMNDQYKKM
;
A
#
# COMPACT_ATOMS: atom_id res chain seq x y z
N MET A 1 -35.79 -7.79 -13.01
CA MET A 1 -35.35 -6.38 -13.04
C MET A 1 -33.89 -6.23 -12.54
N LYS A 2 -33.49 -6.83 -11.41
CA LYS A 2 -32.09 -6.80 -10.93
C LYS A 2 -31.11 -7.40 -11.94
N ASP A 3 -31.45 -8.51 -12.58
CA ASP A 3 -30.58 -9.19 -13.54
C ASP A 3 -30.33 -8.39 -14.81
N ILE A 4 -31.38 -7.71 -15.32
CA ILE A 4 -31.26 -6.83 -16.49
C ILE A 4 -30.34 -5.64 -16.15
N LEU A 5 -30.48 -5.05 -14.95
CA LEU A 5 -29.64 -3.94 -14.51
C LEU A 5 -28.18 -4.36 -14.37
N ASN A 6 -27.91 -5.57 -13.89
CA ASN A 6 -26.57 -6.11 -13.80
C ASN A 6 -25.95 -6.36 -15.19
N ILE A 7 -26.72 -6.90 -16.14
CA ILE A 7 -26.29 -7.08 -17.53
C ILE A 7 -25.92 -5.72 -18.16
N ILE A 8 -26.79 -4.71 -18.00
CA ILE A 8 -26.52 -3.37 -18.53
C ILE A 8 -25.24 -2.78 -17.90
N LYS A 9 -25.06 -2.90 -16.58
CA LYS A 9 -23.83 -2.46 -15.91
C LYS A 9 -22.58 -3.16 -16.47
N THR A 10 -22.65 -4.47 -16.63
CA THR A 10 -21.55 -5.25 -17.20
C THR A 10 -21.20 -4.79 -18.61
N ILE A 11 -22.18 -4.61 -19.47
CA ILE A 11 -21.97 -4.11 -20.83
C ILE A 11 -21.31 -2.72 -20.81
N LEU A 12 -21.79 -1.81 -19.95
CA LEU A 12 -21.19 -0.48 -19.82
C LEU A 12 -19.73 -0.56 -19.34
N ILE A 13 -19.42 -1.44 -18.40
CA ILE A 13 -18.03 -1.64 -17.95
C ILE A 13 -17.14 -2.03 -19.13
N TYR A 14 -17.53 -2.99 -19.96
CA TYR A 14 -16.75 -3.41 -21.12
C TYR A 14 -16.62 -2.32 -22.17
N ILE A 15 -17.68 -1.52 -22.41
CA ILE A 15 -17.62 -0.40 -23.35
C ILE A 15 -16.63 0.69 -22.87
N PHE A 16 -16.62 0.98 -21.56
CA PHE A 16 -15.74 2.01 -20.98
C PHE A 16 -14.35 1.49 -20.61
N LEU A 17 -14.10 0.19 -20.66
CA LEU A 17 -12.82 -0.41 -20.29
C LEU A 17 -11.62 0.19 -21.06
N PRO A 18 -11.65 0.34 -22.39
CA PRO A 18 -10.53 0.95 -23.12
C PRO A 18 -10.24 2.38 -22.65
N PHE A 19 -11.28 3.17 -22.37
CA PHE A 19 -11.14 4.54 -21.89
C PHE A 19 -10.52 4.58 -20.48
N ARG A 20 -10.92 3.67 -19.58
CA ARG A 20 -10.32 3.53 -18.25
C ARG A 20 -8.83 3.20 -18.34
N VAL A 21 -8.46 2.24 -19.18
CA VAL A 21 -7.06 1.82 -19.38
C VAL A 21 -6.23 2.98 -19.92
N ILE A 22 -6.70 3.64 -20.98
CA ILE A 22 -6.00 4.79 -21.58
C ILE A 22 -5.88 5.93 -20.57
N PHE A 23 -6.95 6.24 -19.85
CA PHE A 23 -6.93 7.31 -18.86
C PHE A 23 -5.93 7.03 -17.73
N LEU A 24 -5.91 5.82 -17.18
CA LEU A 24 -4.94 5.46 -16.12
C LEU A 24 -3.51 5.44 -16.64
N PHE A 25 -3.29 5.00 -17.86
CA PHE A 25 -1.96 5.07 -18.49
C PHE A 25 -1.48 6.52 -18.64
N LEU A 26 -2.33 7.41 -19.16
CA LEU A 26 -2.02 8.84 -19.28
C LEU A 26 -1.82 9.49 -17.91
N LEU A 27 -2.60 9.10 -16.89
CA LEU A 27 -2.45 9.57 -15.52
C LEU A 27 -1.10 9.15 -14.94
N LEU A 28 -0.65 7.92 -15.16
CA LEU A 28 0.66 7.44 -14.73
C LEU A 28 1.80 8.19 -15.43
N LEU A 29 1.69 8.41 -16.74
CA LEU A 29 2.66 9.22 -17.49
C LEU A 29 2.73 10.66 -16.96
N PHE A 30 1.56 11.28 -16.73
CA PHE A 30 1.49 12.63 -16.21
C PHE A 30 2.05 12.71 -14.78
N SER A 31 1.74 11.73 -13.92
CA SER A 31 2.30 11.67 -12.56
C SER A 31 3.82 11.61 -12.58
N ASN A 32 4.40 10.84 -13.51
CA ASN A 32 5.84 10.74 -13.69
C ASN A 32 6.46 12.09 -14.06
N VAL A 33 5.86 12.80 -15.03
CA VAL A 33 6.30 14.14 -15.41
C VAL A 33 6.23 15.10 -14.23
N VAL A 34 5.10 15.13 -13.50
CA VAL A 34 4.90 16.01 -12.35
C VAL A 34 5.94 15.74 -11.26
N ILE A 35 6.16 14.47 -10.91
CA ILE A 35 7.14 14.07 -9.90
C ILE A 35 8.55 14.49 -10.29
N HIS A 36 8.90 14.41 -11.56
CA HIS A 36 10.23 14.80 -12.06
C HIS A 36 10.53 16.29 -11.82
N TYR A 37 9.53 17.15 -11.89
CA TYR A 37 9.68 18.59 -11.69
C TYR A 37 9.53 19.08 -10.25
N ILE A 38 8.92 18.27 -9.37
CA ILE A 38 8.75 18.59 -7.96
C ILE A 38 9.97 18.09 -7.19
N LYS A 39 10.66 18.97 -6.48
CA LYS A 39 11.85 18.64 -5.69
C LYS A 39 11.55 18.43 -4.20
N ASP A 40 10.41 18.90 -3.73
CA ASP A 40 10.02 18.84 -2.32
C ASP A 40 9.19 17.59 -2.02
N ASP A 41 9.68 16.75 -1.10
CA ASP A 41 9.05 15.49 -0.67
C ASP A 41 7.61 15.68 -0.16
N SER A 42 7.33 16.81 0.47
CA SER A 42 6.01 17.15 0.99
C SER A 42 4.99 17.35 -0.14
N SER A 43 5.40 18.07 -1.17
CA SER A 43 4.58 18.32 -2.37
C SER A 43 4.38 17.03 -3.17
N ILE A 44 5.41 16.19 -3.31
CA ILE A 44 5.31 14.89 -3.96
C ILE A 44 4.31 14.01 -3.21
N SER A 45 4.37 13.95 -1.89
CA SER A 45 3.41 13.17 -1.09
C SER A 45 1.96 13.65 -1.26
N SER A 46 1.75 14.96 -1.41
CA SER A 46 0.43 15.54 -1.70
C SER A 46 -0.06 15.16 -3.10
N VAL A 47 0.83 15.14 -4.09
CA VAL A 47 0.54 14.67 -5.44
C VAL A 47 0.13 13.20 -5.42
N PHE A 48 0.86 12.33 -4.73
CA PHE A 48 0.50 10.91 -4.60
C PHE A 48 -0.88 10.71 -3.96
N LEU A 49 -1.23 11.50 -2.94
CA LEU A 49 -2.56 11.49 -2.35
C LEU A 49 -3.65 11.81 -3.38
N ILE A 50 -3.44 12.85 -4.19
CA ILE A 50 -4.40 13.27 -5.23
C ILE A 50 -4.50 12.17 -6.30
N PHE A 51 -3.38 11.68 -6.81
CA PHE A 51 -3.36 10.60 -7.80
C PHE A 51 -4.00 9.32 -7.27
N GLY A 52 -3.72 8.94 -6.03
CA GLY A 52 -4.38 7.83 -5.37
C GLY A 52 -5.90 7.97 -5.41
N LYS A 53 -6.43 9.14 -5.02
CA LYS A 53 -7.88 9.42 -5.06
C LYS A 53 -8.46 9.35 -6.48
N ILE A 54 -7.75 9.86 -7.48
CA ILE A 54 -8.20 9.80 -8.88
C ILE A 54 -8.22 8.33 -9.36
N ILE A 55 -7.21 7.54 -9.03
CA ILE A 55 -7.15 6.12 -9.37
C ILE A 55 -8.30 5.37 -8.69
N MET A 56 -8.54 5.60 -7.39
CA MET A 56 -9.64 4.99 -6.65
C MET A 56 -11.00 5.32 -7.28
N PHE A 57 -11.22 6.59 -7.63
CA PHE A 57 -12.43 7.02 -8.33
C PHE A 57 -12.59 6.33 -9.70
N THR A 58 -11.51 6.29 -10.50
CA THR A 58 -11.51 5.67 -11.84
C THR A 58 -11.79 4.17 -11.77
N LEU A 59 -11.29 3.49 -10.74
CA LEU A 59 -11.53 2.07 -10.50
C LEU A 59 -12.84 1.80 -9.76
N SER A 60 -13.60 2.83 -9.39
CA SER A 60 -14.82 2.71 -8.59
C SER A 60 -14.60 1.98 -7.26
N LEU A 61 -13.46 2.24 -6.63
CA LEU A 61 -13.10 1.68 -5.33
C LEU A 61 -13.47 2.67 -4.22
N THR A 62 -14.09 2.19 -3.16
CA THR A 62 -14.51 3.00 -2.00
C THR A 62 -13.76 2.55 -0.76
N ILE A 63 -13.16 3.51 -0.04
CA ILE A 63 -12.46 3.25 1.21
C ILE A 63 -13.41 3.50 2.38
N ASP A 64 -13.45 2.52 3.28
CA ASP A 64 -14.16 2.56 4.55
C ASP A 64 -13.13 2.54 5.69
N ILE A 65 -12.85 3.72 6.22
CA ILE A 65 -11.98 3.92 7.38
C ILE A 65 -12.76 4.72 8.43
N SER A 66 -12.71 4.31 9.70
CA SER A 66 -13.36 5.06 10.76
C SER A 66 -12.64 6.38 11.04
N ASN A 67 -13.39 7.40 11.48
CA ASN A 67 -12.79 8.68 11.89
C ASN A 67 -11.78 8.48 13.02
N GLU A 68 -12.05 7.55 13.96
CA GLU A 68 -11.15 7.22 15.04
C GLU A 68 -9.80 6.70 14.52
N ASP A 69 -9.83 5.77 13.57
CA ASP A 69 -8.62 5.21 12.96
C ASP A 69 -7.82 6.25 12.19
N TYR A 70 -8.51 7.12 11.44
CA TYR A 70 -7.88 8.22 10.75
C TYR A 70 -7.21 9.22 11.72
N ILE A 71 -7.92 9.62 12.77
CA ILE A 71 -7.40 10.53 13.80
C ILE A 71 -6.20 9.88 14.51
N LYS A 72 -6.27 8.58 14.83
CA LYS A 72 -5.15 7.83 15.41
C LYS A 72 -3.88 7.96 14.57
N TYR A 73 -3.98 7.69 13.26
CA TYR A 73 -2.86 7.87 12.35
C TYR A 73 -2.33 9.31 12.34
N MET A 74 -3.24 10.30 12.22
CA MET A 74 -2.85 11.72 12.18
C MET A 74 -2.17 12.18 13.46
N THR A 75 -2.63 11.71 14.63
CA THR A 75 -2.01 12.03 15.93
C THR A 75 -0.55 11.57 15.97
N TYR A 76 -0.28 10.35 15.53
CA TYR A 76 1.09 9.84 15.49
C TYR A 76 1.94 10.46 14.36
N LEU A 77 1.33 10.78 13.23
CA LEU A 77 2.02 11.46 12.14
C LEU A 77 2.66 12.79 12.62
N TYR A 78 1.93 13.54 13.43
CA TYR A 78 2.39 14.84 13.96
C TYR A 78 3.04 14.75 15.36
N SER A 79 3.33 13.55 15.84
CA SER A 79 4.13 13.34 17.04
C SER A 79 5.61 13.16 16.71
N ASP A 80 6.46 13.30 17.72
CA ASP A 80 7.90 13.03 17.61
C ASP A 80 8.23 11.54 17.70
N LYS A 81 7.22 10.68 17.82
CA LYS A 81 7.42 9.24 17.93
C LYS A 81 7.95 8.68 16.61
N LYS A 82 9.01 7.88 16.72
CA LYS A 82 9.61 7.16 15.59
C LYS A 82 8.83 5.86 15.39
N PHE A 83 8.18 5.69 14.24
CA PHE A 83 7.42 4.49 13.90
C PHE A 83 7.36 4.27 12.40
N ILE A 84 6.95 3.07 12.04
CA ILE A 84 6.61 2.69 10.67
C ILE A 84 5.19 2.13 10.63
N CYS A 85 4.56 2.16 9.46
CA CYS A 85 3.32 1.44 9.21
C CYS A 85 3.61 0.11 8.53
N VAL A 86 3.02 -0.97 9.03
CA VAL A 86 3.06 -2.30 8.42
C VAL A 86 1.65 -2.65 7.95
N PHE A 87 1.53 -3.13 6.71
CA PHE A 87 0.23 -3.47 6.13
C PHE A 87 0.24 -4.84 5.44
N ASN A 88 -0.92 -5.50 5.38
CA ASN A 88 -1.11 -6.70 4.57
C ASN A 88 -1.26 -6.31 3.10
N HIS A 89 -0.53 -7.00 2.22
CA HIS A 89 -0.48 -6.70 0.80
C HIS A 89 -1.00 -7.88 0.00
N THR A 90 -2.15 -7.69 -0.64
CA THR A 90 -2.85 -8.73 -1.38
C THR A 90 -3.10 -8.38 -2.84
N THR A 91 -3.15 -7.07 -3.14
CA THR A 91 -3.44 -6.61 -4.50
C THR A 91 -2.42 -5.57 -4.98
N MET A 92 -2.33 -5.39 -6.29
CA MET A 92 -1.44 -4.38 -6.89
C MET A 92 -1.87 -2.93 -6.59
N VAL A 93 -3.11 -2.71 -6.17
CA VAL A 93 -3.61 -1.35 -5.87
C VAL A 93 -3.44 -0.94 -4.42
N ASP A 94 -2.99 -1.81 -3.54
CA ASP A 94 -2.88 -1.52 -2.10
C ASP A 94 -2.09 -0.24 -1.82
N GLY A 95 -1.00 -0.01 -2.57
CA GLY A 95 -0.24 1.23 -2.47
C GLY A 95 -1.06 2.48 -2.80
N PHE A 96 -1.90 2.42 -3.83
CA PHE A 96 -2.77 3.55 -4.20
C PHE A 96 -3.92 3.73 -3.20
N VAL A 97 -4.48 2.63 -2.69
CA VAL A 97 -5.48 2.65 -1.61
C VAL A 97 -4.94 3.39 -0.41
N LEU A 98 -3.79 2.96 0.09
CA LEU A 98 -3.15 3.55 1.25
C LEU A 98 -2.69 5.00 0.99
N ALA A 99 -2.13 5.29 -0.20
CA ALA A 99 -1.77 6.64 -0.58
C ALA A 99 -2.97 7.60 -0.62
N SER A 100 -4.15 7.09 -1.02
CA SER A 100 -5.39 7.88 -1.04
C SER A 100 -6.03 8.07 0.34
N ALA A 101 -5.77 7.15 1.28
CA ALA A 101 -6.31 7.18 2.63
C ALA A 101 -5.41 7.94 3.61
N PHE A 102 -4.09 7.81 3.48
CA PHE A 102 -3.13 8.32 4.45
C PHE A 102 -2.20 9.37 3.85
N PRO A 103 -2.30 10.64 4.27
CA PRO A 103 -1.36 11.67 3.85
C PRO A 103 0.05 11.34 4.37
N ARG A 104 1.07 11.78 3.65
CA ARG A 104 2.48 11.57 4.01
C ARG A 104 2.90 10.09 4.08
N SER A 105 2.22 9.20 3.37
CA SER A 105 2.67 7.82 3.22
C SER A 105 3.90 7.74 2.29
N CYS A 106 4.91 6.97 2.71
CA CYS A 106 6.11 6.68 1.91
C CYS A 106 6.28 5.17 1.82
N PHE A 107 6.07 4.60 0.63
CA PHE A 107 6.09 3.15 0.43
C PHE A 107 7.51 2.64 0.20
N VAL A 108 7.87 1.59 0.93
CA VAL A 108 9.12 0.87 0.69
C VAL A 108 8.91 -0.11 -0.44
N VAL A 109 9.62 0.07 -1.54
CA VAL A 109 9.49 -0.75 -2.75
C VAL A 109 10.84 -1.29 -3.21
N LEU A 110 10.85 -2.51 -3.74
CA LEU A 110 12.04 -3.06 -4.37
C LEU A 110 12.30 -2.37 -5.70
N LYS A 111 13.56 -2.04 -5.99
CA LYS A 111 13.99 -1.60 -7.31
C LYS A 111 13.68 -2.69 -8.33
N THR A 112 12.72 -2.45 -9.19
CA THR A 112 12.34 -3.36 -10.27
C THR A 112 12.54 -2.67 -11.61
N ILE A 113 12.66 -3.47 -12.68
CA ILE A 113 12.76 -2.96 -14.05
C ILE A 113 11.59 -2.04 -14.38
N LEU A 114 10.39 -2.35 -13.87
CA LEU A 114 9.19 -1.54 -14.11
C LEU A 114 9.36 -0.10 -13.59
N PHE A 115 9.87 0.07 -12.37
CA PHE A 115 10.12 1.40 -11.81
C PHE A 115 11.25 2.12 -12.54
N THR A 116 12.27 1.40 -13.00
CA THR A 116 13.35 1.95 -13.82
C THR A 116 12.82 2.45 -15.17
N ILE A 117 11.92 1.70 -15.81
CA ILE A 117 11.31 2.08 -17.11
C ILE A 117 10.38 3.29 -16.94
N LEU A 118 9.64 3.38 -15.84
CA LEU A 118 8.76 4.50 -15.56
C LEU A 118 9.50 5.77 -15.09
N GLY A 119 10.84 5.72 -14.99
CA GLY A 119 11.65 6.89 -14.64
C GLY A 119 11.59 7.31 -13.17
N TYR A 120 11.00 6.49 -12.30
CA TYR A 120 10.91 6.76 -10.86
C TYR A 120 12.24 6.59 -10.12
N THR A 121 13.28 6.15 -10.81
CA THR A 121 14.63 6.04 -10.24
C THR A 121 15.53 7.12 -10.83
N ASP A 122 15.74 8.19 -10.11
CA ASP A 122 17.00 8.92 -10.25
C ASP A 122 18.11 7.97 -9.79
N LYS A 123 19.10 7.73 -10.64
CA LYS A 123 20.23 6.84 -10.33
C LYS A 123 20.99 7.25 -9.04
N ASN A 124 20.82 8.50 -8.62
CA ASN A 124 21.48 9.11 -7.47
C ASN A 124 20.56 9.30 -6.25
N ASN A 125 19.25 9.08 -6.38
CA ASN A 125 18.28 9.30 -5.31
C ASN A 125 17.50 8.03 -5.03
N ASP A 126 17.75 7.43 -3.87
CA ASP A 126 17.05 6.23 -3.42
C ASP A 126 15.65 6.53 -2.87
N LYS A 127 15.27 7.80 -2.79
CA LYS A 127 13.98 8.28 -2.29
C LYS A 127 13.38 9.25 -3.31
N CYS A 128 12.15 9.00 -3.67
CA CYS A 128 11.33 9.89 -4.48
C CYS A 128 10.03 10.15 -3.72
N GLY A 129 10.03 11.19 -2.88
CA GLY A 129 8.87 11.65 -2.14
C GLY A 129 8.13 10.56 -1.37
N SER A 130 7.15 9.93 -2.01
CA SER A 130 6.34 8.86 -1.41
C SER A 130 6.85 7.43 -1.68
N LEU A 131 8.02 7.26 -2.27
CA LEU A 131 8.62 5.96 -2.55
C LEU A 131 10.07 5.91 -2.03
N LEU A 132 10.38 4.91 -1.23
CA LEU A 132 11.72 4.56 -0.80
C LEU A 132 12.17 3.30 -1.54
N TYR A 133 13.13 3.45 -2.46
CA TYR A 133 13.65 2.34 -3.22
C TYR A 133 14.72 1.57 -2.43
N VAL A 134 14.52 0.28 -2.32
CA VAL A 134 15.45 -0.61 -1.61
C VAL A 134 15.96 -1.71 -2.53
N GLU A 135 17.18 -2.17 -2.25
CA GLU A 135 17.79 -3.32 -2.89
C GLU A 135 17.80 -4.51 -1.92
N LYS A 136 17.67 -5.71 -2.44
CA LYS A 136 17.76 -6.92 -1.62
C LYS A 136 19.10 -6.94 -0.85
N GLY A 137 19.04 -7.07 0.46
CA GLY A 137 20.22 -7.07 1.33
C GLY A 137 20.68 -5.69 1.84
N LYS A 138 20.13 -4.57 1.33
CA LYS A 138 20.49 -3.20 1.79
C LYS A 138 19.30 -2.47 2.41
N THR A 139 18.20 -3.17 2.59
CA THR A 139 16.91 -2.58 2.99
C THR A 139 16.94 -2.01 4.40
N SER A 140 17.53 -2.72 5.37
CA SER A 140 17.52 -2.34 6.78
C SER A 140 18.17 -1.00 7.04
N LYS A 141 19.35 -0.73 6.48
CA LYS A 141 20.03 0.54 6.67
C LYS A 141 19.19 1.74 6.19
N LYS A 142 18.58 1.65 5.01
CA LYS A 142 17.75 2.73 4.47
C LYS A 142 16.49 2.96 5.30
N ILE A 143 15.86 1.89 5.77
CA ILE A 143 14.72 1.98 6.67
C ILE A 143 15.15 2.68 7.97
N LYS A 144 16.26 2.24 8.56
CA LYS A 144 16.80 2.84 9.77
C LYS A 144 17.07 4.34 9.59
N ASP A 145 17.82 4.71 8.57
CA ASP A 145 18.16 6.10 8.29
C ASP A 145 16.90 6.96 8.12
N SER A 146 15.86 6.43 7.47
CA SER A 146 14.57 7.13 7.29
C SER A 146 13.80 7.29 8.60
N ILE A 147 13.86 6.31 9.51
CA ILE A 147 13.21 6.37 10.82
C ILE A 147 13.95 7.35 11.72
N ASP A 148 15.28 7.24 11.81
CA ASP A 148 16.11 8.04 12.72
C ASP A 148 16.04 9.55 12.38
N ASN A 149 15.99 9.88 11.09
CA ASN A 149 15.95 11.26 10.62
C ASN A 149 14.53 11.84 10.52
N ARG A 150 13.47 11.04 10.72
CA ARG A 150 12.08 11.51 10.61
C ARG A 150 11.76 12.54 11.68
N LYS A 151 11.12 13.64 11.26
CA LYS A 151 10.55 14.70 12.13
C LYS A 151 9.02 14.60 12.13
N SER A 152 8.39 15.28 13.10
CA SER A 152 6.93 15.44 13.15
C SER A 152 6.37 15.98 11.84
N GLY A 153 5.30 15.37 11.33
CA GLY A 153 4.66 15.73 10.06
C GLY A 153 5.39 15.30 8.79
N GLU A 154 6.58 14.70 8.89
CA GLU A 154 7.28 14.13 7.74
C GLU A 154 6.71 12.76 7.33
N PRO A 155 7.01 12.29 6.11
CA PRO A 155 6.49 11.02 5.61
C PRO A 155 6.82 9.82 6.50
N VAL A 156 5.83 8.94 6.68
CA VAL A 156 5.96 7.69 7.43
C VAL A 156 6.17 6.54 6.44
N LEU A 157 7.07 5.62 6.76
CA LEU A 157 7.31 4.44 5.93
C LEU A 157 6.15 3.45 6.05
N PHE A 158 5.66 3.01 4.90
CA PHE A 158 4.68 1.93 4.75
C PHE A 158 5.36 0.71 4.16
N ILE A 159 5.35 -0.39 4.89
CA ILE A 159 6.07 -1.61 4.54
C ILE A 159 5.11 -2.80 4.51
N ALA A 160 5.19 -3.58 3.43
CA ALA A 160 4.49 -4.85 3.31
C ALA A 160 5.47 -6.01 3.58
N PRO A 161 5.43 -6.65 4.76
CA PRO A 161 6.37 -7.74 5.08
C PRO A 161 6.04 -9.06 4.37
N GLY A 162 4.80 -9.23 3.95
CA GLY A 162 4.34 -10.35 3.13
C GLY A 162 3.64 -9.81 1.89
N SER A 163 3.91 -10.33 0.72
CA SER A 163 3.33 -9.81 -0.51
C SER A 163 3.18 -10.88 -1.60
N GLY A 164 2.15 -10.71 -2.41
CA GLY A 164 2.00 -11.37 -3.69
C GLY A 164 1.54 -12.83 -3.65
N ASN A 165 1.27 -13.38 -2.48
CA ASN A 165 0.86 -14.78 -2.34
C ASN A 165 -0.49 -14.88 -1.68
N ILE A 166 -1.26 -15.91 -2.06
CA ILE A 166 -2.48 -16.27 -1.32
C ILE A 166 -2.06 -16.78 0.06
N PRO A 167 -2.77 -16.37 1.12
CA PRO A 167 -2.48 -16.90 2.44
C PRO A 167 -2.62 -18.41 2.47
N LYS A 168 -1.70 -19.12 3.13
CA LYS A 168 -1.72 -20.58 3.24
C LYS A 168 -2.99 -21.11 3.91
N ILE A 169 -3.55 -20.29 4.81
CA ILE A 169 -4.79 -20.61 5.51
C ILE A 169 -5.87 -19.64 5.01
N PRO A 170 -6.93 -20.11 4.35
CA PRO A 170 -8.02 -19.27 3.90
C PRO A 170 -8.61 -18.41 5.04
N GLY A 171 -8.87 -17.15 4.78
CA GLY A 171 -9.39 -16.21 5.77
C GLY A 171 -8.35 -15.58 6.68
N ASN A 172 -7.07 -15.89 6.47
CA ASN A 172 -5.95 -15.18 7.10
C ASN A 172 -5.37 -14.09 6.17
N ILE A 173 -4.53 -13.21 6.71
CA ILE A 173 -3.65 -12.38 5.91
C ILE A 173 -2.46 -13.22 5.44
N THR A 174 -1.79 -12.77 4.37
CA THR A 174 -0.55 -13.43 3.87
C THR A 174 0.54 -13.38 4.93
N GLU A 175 1.27 -14.49 5.09
CA GLU A 175 2.33 -14.63 6.07
C GLU A 175 3.47 -13.63 5.82
N PHE A 176 4.09 -13.16 6.90
CA PHE A 176 5.19 -12.21 6.82
C PHE A 176 6.51 -12.91 6.50
N ASN A 177 6.92 -12.81 5.24
CA ASN A 177 8.12 -13.47 4.73
C ASN A 177 9.39 -12.62 4.92
N SER A 178 9.23 -11.29 5.02
CA SER A 178 10.34 -10.34 5.13
C SER A 178 10.55 -9.92 6.57
N LYS A 179 11.82 -9.89 6.99
CA LYS A 179 12.25 -9.36 8.29
C LYS A 179 12.56 -7.86 8.25
N GLY A 180 12.59 -7.25 7.06
CA GLY A 180 13.08 -5.88 6.86
C GLY A 180 12.39 -4.81 7.71
N ALA A 181 11.08 -4.96 7.95
CA ALA A 181 10.30 -4.05 8.79
C ALA A 181 10.58 -4.21 10.29
N PHE A 182 11.19 -5.31 10.72
CA PHE A 182 11.33 -5.69 12.13
C PHE A 182 12.77 -5.62 12.65
N ILE A 183 13.76 -5.52 11.74
CA ILE A 183 15.19 -5.59 12.09
C ILE A 183 15.60 -4.53 13.12
N GLU A 184 15.08 -3.32 12.99
CA GLU A 184 15.42 -2.21 13.87
C GLU A 184 14.54 -2.14 15.13
N LYS A 185 13.63 -3.10 15.31
CA LYS A 185 12.69 -3.16 16.44
C LYS A 185 12.00 -1.82 16.75
N CYS A 186 11.80 -0.99 15.73
CA CYS A 186 11.08 0.27 15.89
C CYS A 186 9.60 0.01 16.17
N ALA A 187 8.91 1.01 16.74
CA ALA A 187 7.47 0.94 16.93
C ALA A 187 6.75 0.75 15.59
N ILE A 188 5.76 -0.13 15.57
CA ILE A 188 4.96 -0.46 14.39
C ILE A 188 3.51 -0.05 14.61
N MET A 189 2.95 0.68 13.66
CA MET A 189 1.51 0.90 13.55
C MET A 189 0.96 -0.05 12.48
N PRO A 190 0.25 -1.12 12.89
CA PRO A 190 -0.33 -2.04 11.94
C PRO A 190 -1.55 -1.44 11.25
N ILE A 191 -1.63 -1.62 9.94
CA ILE A 191 -2.77 -1.22 9.10
C ILE A 191 -3.30 -2.46 8.41
N VAL A 192 -4.55 -2.80 8.69
CA VAL A 192 -5.21 -3.98 8.13
C VAL A 192 -6.20 -3.54 7.07
N MET A 193 -6.04 -4.12 5.88
CA MET A 193 -6.96 -3.90 4.75
C MET A 193 -7.72 -5.17 4.44
N LYS A 194 -9.03 -5.04 4.20
CA LYS A 194 -9.89 -6.15 3.77
C LYS A 194 -10.76 -5.70 2.61
N TYR A 195 -10.61 -6.40 1.51
CA TYR A 195 -11.45 -6.23 0.34
C TYR A 195 -12.78 -6.97 0.53
N GLU A 196 -13.84 -6.47 -0.08
CA GLU A 196 -15.19 -7.05 0.02
C GLU A 196 -15.24 -8.50 -0.49
N ASP A 197 -14.44 -8.80 -1.50
CA ASP A 197 -14.16 -10.16 -1.96
C ASP A 197 -12.70 -10.31 -2.41
N ASN A 198 -12.26 -11.55 -2.61
CA ASN A 198 -10.89 -11.90 -2.96
C ASN A 198 -10.64 -11.92 -4.48
N SER A 199 -11.57 -11.42 -5.30
CA SER A 199 -11.42 -11.45 -6.76
C SER A 199 -10.26 -10.60 -7.27
N LEU A 200 -9.81 -9.66 -6.45
CA LEU A 200 -8.68 -8.77 -6.74
C LEU A 200 -7.33 -9.29 -6.24
N ASP A 201 -7.32 -10.36 -5.47
CA ASP A 201 -6.09 -10.92 -4.93
C ASP A 201 -5.15 -11.35 -6.06
N HIS A 202 -3.90 -10.95 -5.94
CA HIS A 202 -2.85 -11.35 -6.87
C HIS A 202 -2.27 -12.70 -6.46
N ASN A 203 -2.36 -13.68 -7.35
CA ASN A 203 -1.86 -15.03 -7.10
C ASN A 203 -0.59 -15.34 -7.91
N SER A 204 0.55 -14.92 -7.38
CA SER A 204 1.85 -15.20 -8.00
C SER A 204 2.23 -16.69 -7.98
N ASP A 205 1.76 -17.44 -6.99
CA ASP A 205 2.09 -18.87 -6.85
C ASP A 205 1.42 -19.73 -7.92
N ASN A 206 0.25 -19.30 -8.42
CA ASN A 206 -0.41 -19.94 -9.56
C ASN A 206 0.05 -19.43 -10.93
N GLY A 207 1.14 -18.66 -10.97
CA GLY A 207 1.70 -18.12 -12.22
C GLY A 207 0.86 -16.98 -12.80
N GLU A 208 0.01 -16.33 -12.02
CA GLU A 208 -0.76 -15.20 -12.48
C GLU A 208 0.17 -14.04 -12.88
N SER A 209 0.06 -13.59 -14.13
CA SER A 209 0.86 -12.48 -14.61
C SER A 209 0.38 -11.15 -14.04
N ILE A 210 1.31 -10.22 -13.88
CA ILE A 210 1.00 -8.82 -13.49
C ILE A 210 -0.07 -8.21 -14.42
N LEU A 211 0.02 -8.50 -15.71
CA LEU A 211 -0.96 -8.02 -16.69
C LEU A 211 -2.37 -8.56 -16.40
N HIS A 212 -2.49 -9.85 -16.08
CA HIS A 212 -3.79 -10.46 -15.77
C HIS A 212 -4.40 -9.85 -14.50
N SER A 213 -3.61 -9.72 -13.42
CA SER A 213 -4.06 -9.05 -12.19
C SER A 213 -4.45 -7.59 -12.43
N SER A 214 -3.71 -6.88 -13.29
CA SER A 214 -4.06 -5.51 -13.66
C SER A 214 -5.38 -5.44 -14.44
N LEU A 215 -5.63 -6.39 -15.34
CA LEU A 215 -6.89 -6.45 -16.10
C LEU A 215 -8.10 -6.71 -15.19
N LYS A 216 -7.95 -7.55 -14.16
CA LYS A 216 -9.01 -7.75 -13.16
C LYS A 216 -9.44 -6.42 -12.53
N LEU A 217 -8.49 -5.53 -12.19
CA LEU A 217 -8.78 -4.24 -11.59
C LEU A 217 -9.66 -3.34 -12.46
N PHE A 218 -9.49 -3.39 -13.77
CA PHE A 218 -10.30 -2.59 -14.69
C PHE A 218 -11.74 -3.10 -14.83
N LEU A 219 -11.97 -4.37 -14.52
CA LEU A 219 -13.30 -4.99 -14.55
C LEU A 219 -14.07 -4.79 -13.24
N VAL A 220 -13.40 -4.31 -12.20
CA VAL A 220 -13.99 -4.03 -10.89
C VAL A 220 -14.99 -2.89 -10.97
N ASN A 221 -16.08 -3.03 -10.24
CA ASN A 221 -17.09 -1.98 -10.09
C ASN A 221 -17.66 -1.99 -8.67
N ASN A 222 -17.55 -0.83 -7.99
CA ASN A 222 -18.09 -0.60 -6.66
C ASN A 222 -17.56 -1.53 -5.55
N TYR A 223 -16.27 -1.83 -5.54
CA TYR A 223 -15.67 -2.55 -4.43
C TYR A 223 -15.43 -1.67 -3.22
N LYS A 224 -15.75 -2.20 -2.07
CA LYS A 224 -15.49 -1.57 -0.78
C LYS A 224 -14.25 -2.18 -0.15
N ILE A 225 -13.39 -1.29 0.34
CA ILE A 225 -12.16 -1.66 1.03
C ILE A 225 -12.27 -1.14 2.45
N LYS A 226 -12.31 -2.05 3.42
CA LYS A 226 -12.25 -1.69 4.82
C LYS A 226 -10.80 -1.53 5.25
N ILE A 227 -10.52 -0.47 6.00
CA ILE A 227 -9.20 -0.21 6.57
C ILE A 227 -9.34 -0.05 8.08
N LYS A 228 -8.48 -0.74 8.83
CA LYS A 228 -8.35 -0.61 10.28
C LYS A 228 -6.93 -0.22 10.65
N VAL A 229 -6.80 0.85 11.43
CA VAL A 229 -5.54 1.25 12.06
C VAL A 229 -5.50 0.66 13.46
N CYS A 230 -4.62 -0.31 13.69
CA CYS A 230 -4.45 -0.94 14.98
C CYS A 230 -3.66 -0.04 15.95
N ASP A 231 -3.63 -0.41 17.21
CA ASP A 231 -2.80 0.27 18.19
C ASP A 231 -1.32 0.02 17.87
N MET A 232 -0.50 1.01 18.25
CA MET A 232 0.94 0.91 18.04
C MET A 232 1.53 -0.22 18.90
N ILE A 233 2.41 -1.00 18.27
CA ILE A 233 3.10 -2.12 18.91
C ILE A 233 4.58 -1.75 19.03
N GLU A 234 5.11 -1.83 20.21
CA GLU A 234 6.54 -1.68 20.50
C GLU A 234 7.16 -3.07 20.70
N ALA A 235 8.40 -3.24 20.29
CA ALA A 235 9.13 -4.47 20.59
C ALA A 235 9.44 -4.53 22.09
N ASN A 236 9.36 -5.72 22.68
CA ASN A 236 9.83 -5.95 24.04
C ASN A 236 11.36 -6.08 24.04
N ASP A 237 12.01 -5.74 25.15
CA ASP A 237 13.48 -5.73 25.25
C ASP A 237 14.11 -7.09 24.91
N ASP A 238 13.54 -8.18 25.41
CA ASP A 238 14.04 -9.55 25.24
C ASP A 238 13.46 -10.27 24.00
N GLU A 239 12.58 -9.61 23.23
CA GLU A 239 11.90 -10.21 22.11
C GLU A 239 12.86 -10.32 20.90
N THR A 240 12.93 -11.48 20.27
CA THR A 240 13.66 -11.64 19.00
C THR A 240 12.93 -10.94 17.85
N ILE A 241 13.62 -10.74 16.72
CA ILE A 241 13.02 -10.16 15.52
C ILE A 241 11.84 -11.03 15.02
N GLU A 242 12.00 -12.34 15.09
CA GLU A 242 11.02 -13.33 14.71
C GLU A 242 9.77 -13.28 15.60
N GLU A 243 9.95 -13.25 16.91
CA GLU A 243 8.85 -13.16 17.87
C GLU A 243 8.09 -11.84 17.70
N TYR A 244 8.79 -10.73 17.54
CA TYR A 244 8.17 -9.43 17.27
C TYR A 244 7.35 -9.45 15.98
N ARG A 245 7.91 -9.96 14.88
CA ARG A 245 7.23 -10.14 13.61
C ARG A 245 5.96 -10.98 13.76
N ASP A 246 6.08 -12.13 14.42
CA ASP A 246 4.98 -13.08 14.56
C ASP A 246 3.88 -12.52 15.47
N ARG A 247 4.23 -11.75 16.49
CA ARG A 247 3.27 -11.02 17.34
C ARG A 247 2.51 -9.96 16.54
N VAL A 248 3.21 -9.16 15.74
CA VAL A 248 2.56 -8.17 14.85
C VAL A 248 1.64 -8.86 13.84
N TYR A 249 2.10 -9.95 13.23
CA TYR A 249 1.29 -10.76 12.32
C TYR A 249 0.01 -11.25 12.98
N ASN A 250 0.10 -11.85 14.17
CA ASN A 250 -1.04 -12.40 14.88
C ASN A 250 -2.07 -11.31 15.24
N ILE A 251 -1.63 -10.14 15.70
CA ILE A 251 -2.52 -9.00 15.98
C ILE A 251 -3.25 -8.55 14.71
N MET A 252 -2.52 -8.42 13.60
CA MET A 252 -3.11 -8.02 12.31
C MET A 252 -4.09 -9.07 11.79
N ASN A 253 -3.74 -10.34 11.90
CA ASN A 253 -4.58 -11.45 11.44
C ASN A 253 -5.87 -11.58 12.26
N ASP A 254 -5.78 -11.43 13.57
CA ASP A 254 -6.95 -11.40 14.45
C ASP A 254 -7.87 -10.21 14.13
N GLN A 255 -7.29 -9.06 13.85
CA GLN A 255 -8.06 -7.89 13.43
C GLN A 255 -8.72 -8.09 12.07
N TYR A 256 -8.01 -8.71 11.11
CA TYR A 256 -8.55 -9.04 9.79
C TYR A 256 -9.78 -9.96 9.86
N LYS A 257 -9.75 -10.95 10.77
CA LYS A 257 -10.88 -11.88 11.00
C LYS A 257 -12.11 -11.18 11.59
N LYS A 258 -11.91 -10.12 12.39
CA LYS A 258 -13.01 -9.35 13.01
C LYS A 258 -13.65 -8.34 12.04
N MET A 259 -13.00 -7.99 10.95
CA MET A 259 -13.52 -7.11 9.90
C MET A 259 -14.48 -7.86 8.96
#